data_f02842d605dc981122b8d6c2ad0a1623
#
_entry.id   f02842d605dc981122b8d6c2ad0a1623
#
_cell.length_a   1.000
_cell.length_b   1.000
_cell.length_c   1.000
_cell.angle_alpha   90.00
_cell.angle_beta   90.00
_cell.angle_gamma   90.00
#
_symmetry.space_group_name_H-M   'P 1'
#
loop_
_entity.id
_entity.type
_entity.pdbx_description
1 polymer ?
#
loop_
_entity_poly.entity_id
_entity_poly.type
_entity_poly.pdbx_seq_one_letter_code
_entity_poly.pdbx_strand_id
1 'polypeptide(L)'
;MDDGCLDMTKAFHVGCRGSVKSKDMLIEDTEQGWTTIDLDLFTDIGPVEAARRIKRQIGDTPTIVSVDMDVLEPGECPGVGFIEAGGMTSRELFRFLRALRGLDVIGGEVSDIKLAVVLDNFEMEAFPLTLNMSDK
;
A
#
# COMPACT_ATOMS: atom_id res chain seq x y z
N MET A 1 19.01 4.07 6.83
CA MET A 1 18.07 3.17 7.55
C MET A 1 18.82 2.23 8.50
N ASP A 2 19.85 2.72 9.17
CA ASP A 2 20.74 1.86 10.00
C ASP A 2 20.36 1.80 11.47
N ASP A 3 19.20 2.31 11.84
CA ASP A 3 18.85 2.44 13.28
C ASP A 3 18.22 1.17 13.87
N GLY A 4 18.12 0.07 13.11
CA GLY A 4 17.58 -1.20 13.58
C GLY A 4 16.09 -1.16 13.96
N CYS A 5 15.38 -0.11 13.56
CA CYS A 5 13.95 0.08 13.88
C CYS A 5 13.01 -0.76 13.02
N LEU A 6 13.48 -1.26 11.87
CA LEU A 6 12.69 -2.06 10.93
C LEU A 6 13.33 -3.42 10.71
N ASP A 7 12.54 -4.48 10.82
CA ASP A 7 12.90 -5.81 10.36
C ASP A 7 12.60 -5.94 8.88
N MET A 8 13.61 -5.74 8.04
CA MET A 8 13.46 -5.76 6.58
C MET A 8 12.98 -7.10 6.04
N THR A 9 13.24 -8.20 6.77
CA THR A 9 12.72 -9.53 6.39
C THR A 9 11.21 -9.65 6.54
N LYS A 10 10.58 -8.67 7.20
CA LYS A 10 9.13 -8.55 7.41
C LYS A 10 8.53 -7.32 6.73
N ALA A 11 9.29 -6.68 5.85
CA ALA A 11 8.82 -5.56 5.05
C ALA A 11 8.29 -6.06 3.69
N PHE A 12 7.20 -5.46 3.24
CA PHE A 12 6.51 -5.84 2.01
C PHE A 12 6.19 -4.63 1.16
N HIS A 13 6.45 -4.75 -0.14
CA HIS A 13 5.87 -3.92 -1.18
C HIS A 13 4.77 -4.69 -1.89
N VAL A 14 3.58 -4.11 -2.01
CA VAL A 14 2.42 -4.79 -2.62
C VAL A 14 1.81 -3.92 -3.69
N GLY A 15 1.63 -4.47 -4.88
CA GLY A 15 0.98 -3.79 -6.00
C GLY A 15 1.91 -2.96 -6.87
N CYS A 16 3.22 -3.16 -6.77
CA CYS A 16 4.19 -2.51 -7.64
C CYS A 16 3.94 -2.87 -9.10
N ARG A 17 3.97 -1.88 -9.97
CA ARG A 17 3.80 -2.02 -11.42
C ARG A 17 4.51 -0.91 -12.18
N GLY A 18 4.43 -0.98 -13.50
CA GLY A 18 4.98 0.04 -14.38
C GLY A 18 6.47 -0.13 -14.67
N SER A 19 7.05 0.90 -15.24
CA SER A 19 8.46 0.90 -15.64
C SER A 19 9.36 1.31 -14.50
N VAL A 20 10.41 0.53 -14.27
CA VAL A 20 11.50 0.92 -13.35
C VAL A 20 12.50 1.82 -14.08
N LYS A 21 13.04 2.82 -13.37
CA LYS A 21 14.04 3.74 -13.93
C LYS A 21 15.36 3.05 -14.28
N SER A 22 15.72 2.00 -13.55
CA SER A 22 16.90 1.18 -13.81
C SER A 22 16.69 -0.25 -13.31
N LYS A 23 17.48 -1.18 -13.84
CA LYS A 23 17.52 -2.56 -13.33
C LYS A 23 18.02 -2.64 -11.90
N ASP A 24 18.86 -1.69 -11.49
CA ASP A 24 19.46 -1.67 -10.17
C ASP A 24 18.40 -1.48 -9.06
N MET A 25 17.32 -0.75 -9.33
CA MET A 25 16.22 -0.58 -8.36
C MET A 25 15.58 -1.91 -7.94
N LEU A 26 15.39 -2.84 -8.88
CA LEU A 26 14.84 -4.16 -8.57
C LEU A 26 15.82 -5.03 -7.77
N ILE A 27 17.12 -4.81 -7.97
CA ILE A 27 18.17 -5.52 -7.25
C ILE A 27 18.27 -4.98 -5.83
N GLU A 28 18.24 -3.64 -5.67
CA GLU A 28 18.30 -2.98 -4.36
C GLU A 28 17.19 -3.43 -3.43
N ASP A 29 15.95 -3.53 -3.89
CA ASP A 29 14.83 -4.01 -3.09
C ASP A 29 15.08 -5.45 -2.59
N THR A 30 15.58 -6.32 -3.45
CA THR A 30 15.89 -7.70 -3.10
C THR A 30 17.07 -7.80 -2.12
N GLU A 31 18.12 -6.99 -2.32
CA GLU A 31 19.29 -6.96 -1.44
C GLU A 31 18.99 -6.37 -0.06
N GLN A 32 18.03 -5.45 0.02
CA GLN A 32 17.56 -4.90 1.30
C GLN A 32 16.65 -5.84 2.08
N GLY A 33 16.23 -6.96 1.48
CA GLY A 33 15.44 -8.00 2.13
C GLY A 33 13.91 -7.80 2.08
N TRP A 34 13.42 -6.84 1.31
CA TRP A 34 11.99 -6.64 1.10
C TRP A 34 11.37 -7.80 0.35
N THR A 35 10.14 -8.11 0.67
CA THR A 35 9.32 -9.04 -0.12
C THR A 35 8.37 -8.24 -1.02
N THR A 36 8.54 -8.37 -2.32
CA THR A 36 7.65 -7.74 -3.30
C THR A 36 6.57 -8.70 -3.76
N ILE A 37 5.32 -8.27 -3.66
CA ILE A 37 4.16 -8.87 -4.31
C ILE A 37 3.73 -7.87 -5.37
N ASP A 38 4.28 -7.99 -6.57
CA ASP A 38 3.91 -7.13 -7.68
C ASP A 38 2.43 -7.30 -8.05
N LEU A 39 1.93 -6.44 -8.91
CA LEU A 39 0.51 -6.44 -9.23
C LEU A 39 0.08 -7.68 -10.02
N ASP A 40 0.95 -8.24 -10.84
CA ASP A 40 0.65 -9.47 -11.59
C ASP A 40 0.48 -10.63 -10.62
N LEU A 41 1.44 -10.84 -9.72
CA LEU A 41 1.34 -11.86 -8.67
C LEU A 41 0.12 -11.60 -7.75
N PHE A 42 -0.11 -10.34 -7.37
CA PHE A 42 -1.28 -9.98 -6.53
C PHE A 42 -2.60 -10.36 -7.22
N THR A 43 -2.70 -10.10 -8.53
CA THR A 43 -3.89 -10.44 -9.33
C THR A 43 -4.07 -11.96 -9.43
N ASP A 44 -2.99 -12.68 -9.67
CA ASP A 44 -3.01 -14.14 -9.81
C ASP A 44 -3.46 -14.86 -8.53
N ILE A 45 -2.93 -14.44 -7.38
CA ILE A 45 -3.24 -15.08 -6.08
C ILE A 45 -4.47 -14.51 -5.40
N GLY A 46 -4.82 -13.28 -5.74
CA GLY A 46 -5.92 -12.51 -5.17
C GLY A 46 -5.63 -11.90 -3.79
N PRO A 47 -6.40 -10.87 -3.41
CA PRO A 47 -6.14 -10.04 -2.24
C PRO A 47 -6.11 -10.81 -0.91
N VAL A 48 -6.92 -11.83 -0.76
CA VAL A 48 -7.00 -12.61 0.50
C VAL A 48 -5.78 -13.50 0.68
N GLU A 49 -5.29 -14.14 -0.38
CA GLU A 49 -4.09 -14.97 -0.31
C GLU A 49 -2.83 -14.11 -0.14
N ALA A 50 -2.75 -12.96 -0.81
CA ALA A 50 -1.67 -11.99 -0.59
C ALA A 50 -1.57 -11.61 0.89
N ALA A 51 -2.69 -11.20 1.50
CA ALA A 51 -2.73 -10.87 2.93
C ALA A 51 -2.36 -12.07 3.83
N ARG A 52 -2.76 -13.28 3.47
CA ARG A 52 -2.41 -14.49 4.24
C ARG A 52 -0.90 -14.77 4.22
N ARG A 53 -0.23 -14.59 3.08
CA ARG A 53 1.22 -14.74 2.95
C ARG A 53 1.94 -13.74 3.85
N ILE A 54 1.53 -12.48 3.80
CA ILE A 54 2.07 -11.39 4.62
C ILE A 54 1.90 -11.72 6.10
N LYS A 55 0.71 -12.06 6.54
CA LYS A 55 0.43 -12.40 7.94
C LYS A 55 1.28 -13.55 8.47
N ARG A 56 1.52 -14.57 7.65
CA ARG A 56 2.38 -15.70 8.05
C ARG A 56 3.83 -15.28 8.28
N GLN A 57 4.34 -14.33 7.50
CA GLN A 57 5.73 -13.88 7.59
C GLN A 57 5.90 -12.84 8.71
N ILE A 58 4.96 -11.94 8.88
CA ILE A 58 4.98 -10.92 9.94
C ILE A 58 4.77 -11.54 11.32
N GLY A 59 3.83 -12.50 11.46
CA GLY A 59 3.46 -13.07 12.75
C GLY A 59 2.89 -12.01 13.68
N ASP A 60 3.38 -12.00 14.94
CA ASP A 60 2.95 -11.07 15.99
C ASP A 60 3.82 -9.80 16.07
N THR A 61 4.58 -9.50 15.02
CA THR A 61 5.46 -8.32 15.00
C THR A 61 4.62 -7.04 14.86
N PRO A 62 4.87 -6.00 15.68
CA PRO A 62 4.26 -4.70 15.53
C PRO A 62 4.46 -4.16 14.11
N THR A 63 3.40 -3.73 13.47
CA THR A 63 3.36 -3.45 12.04
C THR A 63 2.83 -2.06 11.76
N ILE A 64 3.44 -1.36 10.83
CA ILE A 64 2.92 -0.11 10.24
C ILE A 64 2.41 -0.44 8.83
N VAL A 65 1.24 0.08 8.49
CA VAL A 65 0.64 -0.08 7.17
C VAL A 65 0.63 1.28 6.47
N SER A 66 1.38 1.38 5.37
CA SER A 66 1.32 2.54 4.46
C SER A 66 0.52 2.17 3.22
N VAL A 67 -0.44 3.01 2.86
CA VAL A 67 -1.26 2.86 1.65
C VAL A 67 -0.96 4.02 0.74
N ASP A 68 -0.24 3.75 -0.33
CA ASP A 68 -0.05 4.70 -1.41
C ASP A 68 -1.24 4.60 -2.37
N MET A 69 -1.94 5.74 -2.59
CA MET A 69 -3.17 5.75 -3.38
C MET A 69 -2.93 5.57 -4.87
N ASP A 70 -1.71 5.73 -5.33
CA ASP A 70 -1.34 5.46 -6.73
C ASP A 70 -1.35 3.96 -7.08
N VAL A 71 -1.44 3.08 -6.07
CA VAL A 71 -1.65 1.64 -6.28
C VAL A 71 -2.97 1.33 -7.00
N LEU A 72 -3.93 2.25 -6.93
CA LEU A 72 -5.24 2.09 -7.57
C LEU A 72 -5.18 2.35 -9.08
N GLU A 73 -6.14 1.77 -9.79
CA GLU A 73 -6.39 2.11 -11.19
C GLU A 73 -6.67 3.62 -11.33
N PRO A 74 -6.06 4.32 -12.30
CA PRO A 74 -6.25 5.77 -12.48
C PRO A 74 -7.69 6.24 -12.59
N GLY A 75 -8.57 5.40 -13.13
CA GLY A 75 -10.01 5.70 -13.21
C GLY A 75 -10.71 5.72 -11.85
N GLU A 76 -10.15 5.07 -10.84
CA GLU A 76 -10.71 5.03 -9.48
C GLU A 76 -10.08 6.06 -8.55
N CYS A 77 -8.83 6.44 -8.80
CA CYS A 77 -8.12 7.46 -8.04
C CYS A 77 -7.27 8.36 -8.94
N PRO A 78 -7.90 9.30 -9.68
CA PRO A 78 -7.18 10.15 -10.62
C PRO A 78 -6.33 11.24 -9.97
N GLY A 79 -6.54 11.53 -8.68
CA GLY A 79 -5.87 12.59 -7.93
C GLY A 79 -4.57 12.16 -7.26
N VAL A 80 -3.74 11.38 -7.94
CA VAL A 80 -2.45 10.88 -7.44
C VAL A 80 -1.27 11.52 -8.16
N GLY A 81 -0.07 11.35 -7.60
CA GLY A 81 1.15 11.92 -8.14
C GLY A 81 1.69 11.21 -9.35
N PHE A 82 1.62 9.92 -9.35
CA PHE A 82 2.10 9.06 -10.42
C PHE A 82 0.93 8.24 -10.97
N ILE A 83 0.57 8.49 -12.21
CA ILE A 83 -0.53 7.80 -12.88
C ILE A 83 0.05 6.68 -13.72
N GLU A 84 -0.16 5.43 -13.27
CA GLU A 84 0.27 4.23 -13.97
C GLU A 84 -0.94 3.31 -14.18
N ALA A 85 -1.18 2.89 -15.41
CA ALA A 85 -2.31 2.03 -15.76
C ALA A 85 -2.16 0.61 -15.18
N GLY A 86 -3.28 -0.11 -15.10
CA GLY A 86 -3.30 -1.48 -14.61
C GLY A 86 -3.21 -1.59 -13.09
N GLY A 87 -3.73 -0.63 -12.35
CA GLY A 87 -3.75 -0.62 -10.89
C GLY A 87 -4.77 -1.58 -10.26
N MET A 88 -4.77 -1.68 -8.94
CA MET A 88 -5.82 -2.38 -8.20
C MET A 88 -7.16 -1.66 -8.34
N THR A 89 -8.25 -2.41 -8.30
CA THR A 89 -9.55 -1.82 -8.03
C THR A 89 -9.66 -1.44 -6.55
N SER A 90 -10.48 -0.43 -6.23
CA SER A 90 -10.77 -0.08 -4.84
C SER A 90 -11.36 -1.28 -4.05
N ARG A 91 -12.10 -2.13 -4.73
CA ARG A 91 -12.64 -3.36 -4.13
C ARG A 91 -11.56 -4.34 -3.72
N GLU A 92 -10.53 -4.53 -4.53
CA GLU A 92 -9.38 -5.40 -4.23
C GLU A 92 -8.58 -4.84 -3.07
N LEU A 93 -8.28 -3.54 -3.09
CA LEU A 93 -7.61 -2.87 -1.98
C LEU A 93 -8.36 -3.05 -0.66
N PHE A 94 -9.67 -2.78 -0.63
CA PHE A 94 -10.47 -2.98 0.58
C PHE A 94 -10.52 -4.44 1.04
N ARG A 95 -10.59 -5.39 0.12
CA ARG A 95 -10.55 -6.82 0.47
C ARG A 95 -9.20 -7.21 1.06
N PHE A 96 -8.12 -6.70 0.50
CA PHE A 96 -6.76 -6.90 0.98
C PHE A 96 -6.58 -6.34 2.39
N LEU A 97 -6.90 -5.07 2.60
CA LEU A 97 -6.78 -4.41 3.90
C LEU A 97 -7.63 -5.11 4.99
N ARG A 98 -8.86 -5.51 4.65
CA ARG A 98 -9.70 -6.28 5.58
C ARG A 98 -9.12 -7.65 5.93
N ALA A 99 -8.44 -8.29 5.00
CA ALA A 99 -7.80 -9.59 5.22
C ALA A 99 -6.54 -9.50 6.07
N LEU A 100 -5.94 -8.31 6.22
CA LEU A 100 -4.84 -8.04 7.16
C LEU A 100 -5.30 -7.99 8.63
N ARG A 101 -6.58 -8.02 8.93
CA ARG A 101 -7.07 -8.07 10.31
C ARG A 101 -6.38 -9.16 11.11
N GLY A 102 -6.04 -8.81 12.36
CA GLY A 102 -5.32 -9.67 13.30
C GLY A 102 -3.81 -9.49 13.28
N LEU A 103 -3.25 -8.62 12.43
CA LEU A 103 -1.91 -8.08 12.63
C LEU A 103 -1.93 -7.09 13.81
N ASP A 104 -0.82 -6.99 14.52
CA ASP A 104 -0.59 -5.95 15.53
C ASP A 104 -0.24 -4.63 14.84
N VAL A 105 -1.25 -3.93 14.33
CA VAL A 105 -1.08 -2.66 13.63
C VAL A 105 -0.96 -1.52 14.63
N ILE A 106 0.24 -0.97 14.76
CA ILE A 106 0.58 0.13 15.66
C ILE A 106 0.54 1.51 15.02
N GLY A 107 0.39 1.59 13.70
CA GLY A 107 0.29 2.84 12.96
C GLY A 107 -0.08 2.62 11.50
N GLY A 108 -0.52 3.67 10.85
CA GLY A 108 -0.84 3.64 9.42
C GLY A 108 -0.86 5.04 8.83
N GLU A 109 -0.62 5.09 7.52
CA GLU A 109 -0.71 6.31 6.74
C GLU A 109 -1.37 6.04 5.39
N VAL A 110 -1.87 7.10 4.78
CA VAL A 110 -2.33 7.12 3.39
C VAL A 110 -1.58 8.24 2.69
N SER A 111 -0.87 7.91 1.63
CA SER A 111 0.01 8.81 0.90
C SER A 111 -0.42 9.02 -0.56
N ASP A 112 0.31 9.89 -1.22
CA ASP A 112 0.21 10.28 -2.65
C ASP A 112 -1.16 10.78 -3.12
N ILE A 113 -1.96 11.35 -2.20
CA ILE A 113 -3.16 12.08 -2.58
C ILE A 113 -2.77 13.52 -2.91
N LYS A 114 -2.86 13.90 -4.18
CA LYS A 114 -2.68 15.29 -4.62
C LYS A 114 -4.02 16.02 -4.63
N LEU A 115 -4.20 16.89 -3.66
CA LEU A 115 -5.39 17.75 -3.56
C LEU A 115 -5.40 18.92 -4.56
N ALA A 116 -4.47 18.97 -5.49
CA ALA A 116 -4.22 20.13 -6.35
C ALA A 116 -4.72 19.96 -7.79
N VAL A 117 -5.89 19.38 -7.99
CA VAL A 117 -6.56 19.50 -9.28
C VAL A 117 -8.01 19.84 -9.03
N VAL A 118 -8.37 21.04 -9.43
CA VAL A 118 -9.71 21.60 -9.40
C VAL A 118 -10.11 22.11 -8.04
N LEU A 119 -9.89 23.40 -7.80
CA LEU A 119 -10.96 24.20 -7.23
C LEU A 119 -10.54 25.67 -7.14
N ASP A 120 -10.62 26.32 -8.25
CA ASP A 120 -10.70 27.78 -8.23
C ASP A 120 -12.04 28.29 -7.63
N ASN A 121 -12.96 27.42 -7.21
CA ASN A 121 -14.28 27.86 -6.73
C ASN A 121 -14.98 26.91 -5.75
N PHE A 122 -14.28 26.05 -4.98
CA PHE A 122 -14.93 25.30 -3.92
C PHE A 122 -14.18 25.45 -2.60
N GLU A 123 -14.78 26.08 -1.61
CA GLU A 123 -14.35 25.98 -0.23
C GLU A 123 -14.53 24.54 0.24
N MET A 124 -13.44 23.79 0.32
CA MET A 124 -13.46 22.49 0.96
C MET A 124 -13.29 22.66 2.47
N GLU A 125 -14.37 22.44 3.20
CA GLU A 125 -14.22 22.06 4.60
C GLU A 125 -13.45 20.72 4.65
N ALA A 126 -12.31 20.71 5.33
CA ALA A 126 -11.51 19.52 5.54
C ALA A 126 -12.38 18.46 6.26
N PHE A 127 -12.69 17.38 5.57
CA PHE A 127 -13.26 16.20 6.20
C PHE A 127 -12.14 15.48 6.96
N PRO A 128 -12.16 15.42 8.29
CA PRO A 128 -11.23 14.59 9.02
C PRO A 128 -11.58 13.12 8.77
N LEU A 129 -10.76 12.43 7.99
CA LEU A 129 -10.80 10.97 7.92
C LEU A 129 -10.26 10.39 9.23
N THR A 130 -11.09 10.39 10.26
CA THR A 130 -10.85 9.59 11.45
C THR A 130 -11.33 8.17 11.18
N LEU A 131 -10.41 7.28 10.84
CA LEU A 131 -10.64 5.84 10.91
C LEU A 131 -10.80 5.45 12.39
N ASN A 132 -12.04 5.38 12.84
CA ASN A 132 -12.34 4.88 14.17
C ASN A 132 -12.19 3.34 14.15
N MET A 133 -11.03 2.86 14.60
CA MET A 133 -10.72 1.42 14.70
C MET A 133 -11.23 0.79 16.00
N SER A 134 -12.15 1.44 16.70
CA SER A 134 -12.76 0.90 17.92
C SER A 134 -14.11 0.26 17.63
N ASP A 135 -14.11 -0.96 17.07
CA ASP A 135 -15.15 -1.94 17.37
C ASP A 135 -14.53 -3.34 17.37
N LYS A 136 -14.48 -3.87 18.59
CA LYS A 136 -14.03 -5.23 18.93
C LYS A 136 -15.01 -6.28 18.39
#